data_35be89e83693d8ecb7b9d0048aaf11a1
#
_entry.id   35be89e83693d8ecb7b9d0048aaf11a1
#
_cell.length_a   1.000
_cell.length_b   1.000
_cell.length_c   1.000
_cell.angle_alpha   90.00
_cell.angle_beta   90.00
_cell.angle_gamma   90.00
#
_symmetry.space_group_name_H-M   'P 1'
#
loop_
_entity.id
_entity.type
_entity.pdbx_description
1 polymer ?
#
loop_
_entity_poly.entity_id
_entity_poly.type
_entity_poly.pdbx_seq_one_letter_code
_entity_poly.pdbx_strand_id
1 'polypeptide(L)'
;MTTQRQALRQRIQTGPTFFMAGAYDALSALLIEQSDFDGVFTTGFGISASLLGRPDVELYTLTENVDVVRRITDLVTKPVFADADTGYGNVINVQRTVREFERAGVAAISLEDQFSPKRCPAAAAKMPLITQAEAVAKIRAAVDARRDPDFLIVARTDAVDPAEAMDRSAAYAEAGADLIQPISRTYKTYAELVKLREVCGRRLSLQLMQGTWMVDLSRPQIE
;
A
#
# COMPACT_ATOMS: atom_id res chain seq x y z
N MET A 1 -23.63 -12.83 -2.83
CA MET A 1 -22.21 -13.15 -3.09
C MET A 1 -21.36 -12.15 -2.32
N THR A 2 -20.37 -12.61 -1.60
CA THR A 2 -19.42 -11.75 -0.90
C THR A 2 -18.58 -10.98 -1.93
N THR A 3 -18.43 -9.67 -1.79
CA THR A 3 -17.58 -8.87 -2.69
C THR A 3 -16.10 -9.17 -2.43
N GLN A 4 -15.22 -8.87 -3.40
CA GLN A 4 -13.76 -8.99 -3.22
C GLN A 4 -13.27 -8.17 -2.01
N ARG A 5 -13.86 -6.99 -1.76
CA ARG A 5 -13.54 -6.13 -0.60
C ARG A 5 -13.92 -6.80 0.71
N GLN A 6 -15.15 -7.31 0.80
CA GLN A 6 -15.61 -8.04 1.98
C GLN A 6 -14.73 -9.26 2.27
N ALA A 7 -14.40 -10.04 1.24
CA ALA A 7 -13.53 -11.20 1.37
C ALA A 7 -12.13 -10.82 1.91
N LEU A 8 -11.53 -9.76 1.36
CA LEU A 8 -10.23 -9.27 1.81
C LEU A 8 -10.30 -8.74 3.25
N ARG A 9 -11.29 -7.90 3.57
CA ARG A 9 -11.49 -7.36 4.93
C ARG A 9 -11.68 -8.47 5.96
N GLN A 10 -12.55 -9.43 5.68
CA GLN A 10 -12.78 -10.57 6.56
C GLN A 10 -11.49 -11.38 6.76
N ARG A 11 -10.75 -11.65 5.68
CA ARG A 11 -9.49 -12.39 5.74
C ARG A 11 -8.45 -11.67 6.59
N ILE A 12 -8.35 -10.34 6.46
CA ILE A 12 -7.42 -9.52 7.26
C ILE A 12 -7.85 -9.48 8.73
N GLN A 13 -9.14 -9.50 9.05
CA GLN A 13 -9.60 -9.45 10.44
C GLN A 13 -9.41 -10.77 11.18
N THR A 14 -9.76 -11.88 10.56
CA THR A 14 -9.90 -13.18 11.23
C THR A 14 -9.20 -14.35 10.57
N GLY A 15 -8.73 -14.16 9.33
CA GLY A 15 -8.17 -15.23 8.53
C GLY A 15 -6.66 -15.40 8.68
N PRO A 16 -6.10 -16.43 8.02
CA PRO A 16 -4.67 -16.59 7.86
C PRO A 16 -4.09 -15.45 7.01
N THR A 17 -2.76 -15.38 6.99
CA THR A 17 -2.03 -14.39 6.17
C THR A 17 -2.44 -14.46 4.71
N PHE A 18 -2.50 -13.30 4.09
CA PHE A 18 -2.91 -13.11 2.71
C PHE A 18 -1.69 -12.78 1.86
N PHE A 19 -1.40 -13.59 0.84
CA PHE A 19 -0.25 -13.41 -0.02
C PHE A 19 -0.67 -12.85 -1.38
N MET A 20 -0.09 -11.70 -1.74
CA MET A 20 -0.34 -11.03 -3.01
C MET A 20 0.95 -10.97 -3.83
N ALA A 21 0.83 -11.10 -5.15
CA ALA A 21 1.95 -10.88 -6.06
C ALA A 21 1.82 -9.53 -6.77
N GLY A 22 2.98 -8.95 -7.12
CA GLY A 22 3.06 -7.66 -7.77
C GLY A 22 2.74 -7.73 -9.26
N ALA A 23 1.79 -6.91 -9.73
CA ALA A 23 1.47 -6.70 -11.13
C ALA A 23 1.65 -5.23 -11.50
N TYR A 24 1.90 -4.97 -12.78
CA TYR A 24 2.05 -3.62 -13.32
C TYR A 24 1.35 -3.44 -14.66
N ASP A 25 0.75 -4.49 -15.18
CA ASP A 25 -0.06 -4.51 -16.40
C ASP A 25 -1.08 -5.67 -16.40
N ALA A 26 -1.91 -5.71 -17.41
CA ALA A 26 -2.94 -6.72 -17.58
C ALA A 26 -2.38 -8.14 -17.69
N LEU A 27 -1.24 -8.32 -18.37
CA LEU A 27 -0.64 -9.65 -18.57
C LEU A 27 -0.12 -10.22 -17.25
N SER A 28 0.65 -9.43 -16.49
CA SER A 28 1.15 -9.86 -15.19
C SER A 28 0.03 -10.18 -14.21
N ALA A 29 -1.07 -9.41 -14.24
CA ALA A 29 -2.25 -9.68 -13.43
C ALA A 29 -2.95 -10.99 -13.80
N LEU A 30 -3.09 -11.32 -15.09
CA LEU A 30 -3.64 -12.60 -15.55
C LEU A 30 -2.79 -13.80 -15.14
N LEU A 31 -1.45 -13.66 -15.12
CA LEU A 31 -0.57 -14.72 -14.63
C LEU A 31 -0.77 -14.95 -13.12
N ILE A 32 -0.96 -13.88 -12.36
CA ILE A 32 -1.26 -13.97 -10.91
C ILE A 32 -2.65 -14.58 -10.69
N GLU A 33 -3.65 -14.23 -11.49
CA GLU A 33 -4.98 -14.82 -11.41
C GLU A 33 -4.95 -16.36 -11.52
N GLN A 34 -4.05 -16.90 -12.36
CA GLN A 34 -3.88 -18.34 -12.57
C GLN A 34 -2.97 -19.02 -11.55
N SER A 35 -2.39 -18.27 -10.62
CA SER A 35 -1.46 -18.77 -9.59
C SER A 35 -2.17 -19.04 -8.26
N ASP A 36 -1.40 -19.58 -7.29
CA ASP A 36 -1.87 -19.81 -5.91
C ASP A 36 -1.82 -18.57 -5.01
N PHE A 37 -1.46 -17.39 -5.53
CA PHE A 37 -1.53 -16.16 -4.77
C PHE A 37 -2.99 -15.79 -4.47
N ASP A 38 -3.23 -15.20 -3.30
CA ASP A 38 -4.57 -14.83 -2.84
C ASP A 38 -5.11 -13.55 -3.50
N GLY A 39 -4.22 -12.70 -4.05
CA GLY A 39 -4.60 -11.43 -4.65
C GLY A 39 -3.50 -10.80 -5.49
N VAL A 40 -3.81 -9.65 -6.06
CA VAL A 40 -2.92 -8.86 -6.92
C VAL A 40 -2.55 -7.56 -6.20
N PHE A 41 -1.26 -7.25 -6.13
CA PHE A 41 -0.76 -5.93 -5.69
C PHE A 41 -0.31 -5.14 -6.92
N THR A 42 -0.85 -3.94 -7.16
CA THR A 42 -0.32 -3.09 -8.24
C THR A 42 0.83 -2.26 -7.72
N THR A 43 1.99 -2.40 -8.34
CA THR A 43 3.21 -1.74 -7.89
C THR A 43 3.49 -0.45 -8.67
N GLY A 44 3.58 0.69 -7.97
CA GLY A 44 3.93 1.97 -8.58
C GLY A 44 5.25 1.93 -9.32
N PHE A 45 6.27 1.26 -8.75
CA PHE A 45 7.55 1.03 -9.42
C PHE A 45 7.40 0.30 -10.77
N GLY A 46 6.63 -0.80 -10.78
CA GLY A 46 6.41 -1.58 -12.00
C GLY A 46 5.59 -0.80 -13.04
N ILE A 47 4.58 -0.05 -12.62
CA ILE A 47 3.77 0.81 -13.49
C ILE A 47 4.64 1.91 -14.11
N SER A 48 5.47 2.62 -13.32
CA SER A 48 6.37 3.65 -13.83
C SER A 48 7.35 3.10 -14.87
N ALA A 49 7.93 1.93 -14.58
CA ALA A 49 8.85 1.26 -15.48
C ALA A 49 8.17 0.79 -16.79
N SER A 50 6.99 0.18 -16.67
CA SER A 50 6.26 -0.39 -17.82
C SER A 50 5.60 0.69 -18.68
N LEU A 51 4.97 1.68 -18.06
CA LEU A 51 4.21 2.71 -18.76
C LEU A 51 5.11 3.78 -19.38
N LEU A 52 6.14 4.22 -18.65
CA LEU A 52 6.96 5.37 -19.01
C LEU A 52 8.44 5.01 -19.28
N GLY A 53 8.92 3.82 -18.90
CA GLY A 53 10.34 3.51 -18.92
C GLY A 53 11.16 4.44 -18.01
N ARG A 54 10.60 4.87 -16.89
CA ARG A 54 11.18 5.85 -15.97
C ARG A 54 11.21 5.34 -14.54
N PRO A 55 12.09 5.92 -13.69
CA PRO A 55 12.08 5.64 -12.25
C PRO A 55 10.75 6.01 -11.60
N ASP A 56 10.46 5.36 -10.48
CA ASP A 56 9.27 5.60 -9.67
C ASP A 56 9.43 6.87 -8.82
N VAL A 57 9.05 8.01 -9.38
CA VAL A 57 9.16 9.35 -8.79
C VAL A 57 7.90 10.20 -9.03
N GLU A 58 6.73 9.57 -9.08
CA GLU A 58 5.43 10.22 -9.37
C GLU A 58 5.42 11.01 -10.71
N LEU A 59 6.02 10.45 -11.76
CA LEU A 59 5.92 11.05 -13.10
C LEU A 59 4.57 10.76 -13.75
N TYR A 60 4.01 9.55 -13.54
CA TYR A 60 2.66 9.27 -13.98
C TYR A 60 1.65 9.94 -13.03
N THR A 61 0.52 10.29 -13.60
CA THR A 61 -0.55 10.96 -12.87
C THR A 61 -1.52 9.96 -12.21
N LEU A 62 -2.36 10.46 -11.29
CA LEU A 62 -3.49 9.68 -10.75
C LEU A 62 -4.31 9.01 -11.87
N THR A 63 -4.61 9.74 -12.95
CA THR A 63 -5.45 9.22 -14.04
C THR A 63 -4.77 8.05 -14.75
N GLU A 64 -3.49 8.17 -15.06
CA GLU A 64 -2.73 7.10 -15.70
C GLU A 64 -2.64 5.85 -14.81
N ASN A 65 -2.38 6.01 -13.51
CA ASN A 65 -2.36 4.89 -12.57
C ASN A 65 -3.74 4.20 -12.49
N VAL A 66 -4.81 4.98 -12.29
CA VAL A 66 -6.18 4.45 -12.22
C VAL A 66 -6.58 3.73 -13.52
N ASP A 67 -6.14 4.20 -14.68
CA ASP A 67 -6.42 3.55 -15.97
C ASP A 67 -5.72 2.18 -16.10
N VAL A 68 -4.48 2.06 -15.62
CA VAL A 68 -3.77 0.77 -15.55
C VAL A 68 -4.50 -0.17 -14.59
N VAL A 69 -4.79 0.32 -13.38
CA VAL A 69 -5.44 -0.46 -12.33
C VAL A 69 -6.83 -0.94 -12.75
N ARG A 70 -7.63 -0.11 -13.42
CA ARG A 70 -8.96 -0.50 -13.95
C ARG A 70 -8.85 -1.66 -14.94
N ARG A 71 -7.88 -1.63 -15.85
CA ARG A 71 -7.65 -2.76 -16.78
C ARG A 71 -7.28 -4.05 -16.05
N ILE A 72 -6.57 -3.95 -14.92
CA ILE A 72 -6.25 -5.09 -14.08
C ILE A 72 -7.51 -5.61 -13.38
N THR A 73 -8.28 -4.74 -12.72
CA THR A 73 -9.49 -5.14 -11.97
C THR A 73 -10.58 -5.72 -12.87
N ASP A 74 -10.67 -5.27 -14.12
CA ASP A 74 -11.62 -5.80 -15.10
C ASP A 74 -11.31 -7.25 -15.54
N LEU A 75 -10.07 -7.71 -15.34
CA LEU A 75 -9.59 -9.02 -15.81
C LEU A 75 -9.47 -10.07 -14.71
N VAL A 76 -9.40 -9.68 -13.44
CA VAL A 76 -9.15 -10.61 -12.34
C VAL A 76 -10.34 -10.69 -11.39
N THR A 77 -10.53 -11.88 -10.81
CA THR A 77 -11.54 -12.11 -9.77
C THR A 77 -10.95 -12.02 -8.37
N LYS A 78 -9.63 -12.11 -8.25
CA LYS A 78 -8.89 -11.93 -7.00
C LYS A 78 -8.93 -10.47 -6.54
N PRO A 79 -8.93 -10.17 -5.24
CA PRO A 79 -8.87 -8.81 -4.75
C PRO A 79 -7.58 -8.10 -5.20
N VAL A 80 -7.73 -6.86 -5.62
CA VAL A 80 -6.63 -5.99 -6.03
C VAL A 80 -6.35 -4.97 -4.95
N PHE A 81 -5.09 -4.88 -4.53
CA PHE A 81 -4.55 -3.84 -3.65
C PHE A 81 -3.65 -2.92 -4.49
N ALA A 82 -3.94 -1.64 -4.52
CA ALA A 82 -3.21 -0.70 -5.38
C ALA A 82 -2.27 0.22 -4.59
N ASP A 83 -1.10 0.48 -5.16
CA ASP A 83 -0.21 1.56 -4.73
C ASP A 83 -0.77 2.90 -5.22
N ALA A 84 -1.09 3.80 -4.30
CA ALA A 84 -1.60 5.14 -4.59
C ALA A 84 -0.57 6.23 -4.27
N ASP A 85 0.69 5.87 -4.20
CA ASP A 85 1.82 6.80 -4.00
C ASP A 85 1.58 7.74 -2.80
N THR A 86 1.81 9.03 -2.96
CA THR A 86 1.56 10.04 -1.92
C THR A 86 0.09 10.48 -1.83
N GLY A 87 -0.78 9.94 -2.68
CA GLY A 87 -2.17 10.39 -2.84
C GLY A 87 -2.32 11.56 -3.81
N TYR A 88 -1.27 11.87 -4.60
CA TYR A 88 -1.24 12.86 -5.69
C TYR A 88 -1.57 14.30 -5.27
N GLY A 89 -1.16 14.70 -4.07
CA GLY A 89 -1.29 16.08 -3.59
C GLY A 89 -1.70 16.18 -2.12
N ASN A 90 -2.52 17.17 -1.79
CA ASN A 90 -3.00 17.43 -0.43
C ASN A 90 -4.24 16.61 -0.06
N VAL A 91 -4.85 16.88 1.10
CA VAL A 91 -6.05 16.18 1.59
C VAL A 91 -7.21 16.14 0.60
N ILE A 92 -7.41 17.19 -0.20
CA ILE A 92 -8.47 17.25 -1.21
C ILE A 92 -8.17 16.29 -2.37
N ASN A 93 -6.89 16.21 -2.78
CA ASN A 93 -6.45 15.26 -3.79
C ASN A 93 -6.61 13.81 -3.30
N VAL A 94 -6.24 13.53 -2.04
CA VAL A 94 -6.41 12.21 -1.42
C VAL A 94 -7.87 11.75 -1.46
N GLN A 95 -8.83 12.63 -1.15
CA GLN A 95 -10.26 12.29 -1.24
C GLN A 95 -10.67 11.88 -2.66
N ARG A 96 -10.16 12.58 -3.68
CA ARG A 96 -10.37 12.20 -5.08
C ARG A 96 -9.71 10.88 -5.40
N THR A 97 -8.46 10.70 -4.98
CA THR A 97 -7.68 9.47 -5.18
C THR A 97 -8.43 8.25 -4.67
N VAL A 98 -8.90 8.28 -3.42
CA VAL A 98 -9.69 7.19 -2.84
C VAL A 98 -10.91 6.87 -3.70
N ARG A 99 -11.68 7.88 -4.10
CA ARG A 99 -12.90 7.68 -4.89
C ARG A 99 -12.63 7.10 -6.29
N GLU A 100 -11.53 7.53 -6.93
CA GLU A 100 -11.18 7.01 -8.26
C GLU A 100 -10.69 5.55 -8.18
N PHE A 101 -9.86 5.20 -7.20
CA PHE A 101 -9.44 3.81 -6.99
C PHE A 101 -10.61 2.92 -6.55
N GLU A 102 -11.49 3.42 -5.68
CA GLU A 102 -12.69 2.68 -5.28
C GLU A 102 -13.60 2.40 -6.48
N ARG A 103 -13.80 3.36 -7.39
CA ARG A 103 -14.53 3.18 -8.66
C ARG A 103 -13.84 2.23 -9.62
N ALA A 104 -12.51 2.21 -9.62
CA ALA A 104 -11.71 1.28 -10.40
C ALA A 104 -11.83 -0.18 -9.92
N GLY A 105 -12.52 -0.45 -8.80
CA GLY A 105 -12.81 -1.79 -8.34
C GLY A 105 -11.78 -2.39 -7.38
N VAL A 106 -10.75 -1.65 -6.95
CA VAL A 106 -9.75 -2.17 -6.00
C VAL A 106 -10.35 -2.41 -4.62
N ALA A 107 -9.73 -3.31 -3.87
CA ALA A 107 -10.13 -3.64 -2.50
C ALA A 107 -9.37 -2.84 -1.43
N ALA A 108 -8.18 -2.36 -1.76
CA ALA A 108 -7.33 -1.61 -0.87
C ALA A 108 -6.44 -0.63 -1.65
N ILE A 109 -5.99 0.45 -0.97
CA ILE A 109 -4.90 1.30 -1.44
C ILE A 109 -3.85 1.51 -0.35
N SER A 110 -2.58 1.69 -0.74
CA SER A 110 -1.53 2.23 0.13
C SER A 110 -1.30 3.70 -0.14
N LEU A 111 -1.05 4.46 0.94
CA LEU A 111 -0.67 5.87 0.90
C LEU A 111 0.61 6.05 1.70
N GLU A 112 1.60 6.72 1.12
CA GLU A 112 2.87 7.03 1.76
C GLU A 112 2.99 8.51 2.12
N ASP A 113 3.88 8.82 3.08
CA ASP A 113 4.05 10.15 3.65
C ASP A 113 5.20 10.96 3.05
N GLN A 114 5.69 10.58 1.88
CA GLN A 114 6.69 11.38 1.17
C GLN A 114 6.09 12.71 0.70
N PHE A 115 6.96 13.72 0.58
CA PHE A 115 6.62 14.97 -0.09
C PHE A 115 6.46 14.72 -1.60
N SER A 116 5.34 15.15 -2.19
CA SER A 116 5.09 14.99 -3.64
C SER A 116 5.78 16.09 -4.45
N PRO A 117 6.44 15.75 -5.59
CA PRO A 117 6.62 14.42 -6.13
C PRO A 117 7.62 13.58 -5.32
N LYS A 118 7.28 12.31 -5.08
CA LYS A 118 8.10 11.39 -4.28
C LYS A 118 9.48 11.11 -4.88
N ARG A 119 10.38 10.60 -4.07
CA ARG A 119 11.69 10.09 -4.52
C ARG A 119 11.68 8.57 -4.52
N CYS A 120 12.36 7.99 -5.49
CA CYS A 120 12.53 6.54 -5.55
C CYS A 120 13.44 6.06 -4.41
N PRO A 121 12.97 5.21 -3.48
CA PRO A 121 13.77 4.71 -2.37
C PRO A 121 15.02 3.94 -2.81
N ALA A 122 15.02 3.35 -4.00
CA ALA A 122 16.17 2.64 -4.56
C ALA A 122 17.31 3.60 -4.97
N ALA A 123 17.01 4.86 -5.26
CA ALA A 123 17.97 5.84 -5.78
C ALA A 123 18.29 6.99 -4.79
N ALA A 124 17.44 7.22 -3.79
CA ALA A 124 17.58 8.33 -2.85
C ALA A 124 18.00 7.86 -1.46
N ALA A 125 19.04 8.50 -0.89
CA ALA A 125 19.47 8.21 0.48
C ALA A 125 18.47 8.74 1.53
N LYS A 126 17.80 9.85 1.25
CA LYS A 126 16.75 10.43 2.09
C LYS A 126 15.54 10.78 1.25
N MET A 127 14.37 10.45 1.77
CA MET A 127 13.08 10.90 1.25
C MET A 127 12.60 12.07 2.10
N PRO A 128 12.28 13.23 1.51
CA PRO A 128 11.62 14.30 2.24
C PRO A 128 10.19 13.85 2.61
N LEU A 129 9.87 13.96 3.89
CA LEU A 129 8.54 13.59 4.40
C LEU A 129 7.73 14.85 4.68
N ILE A 130 6.42 14.76 4.50
CA ILE A 130 5.49 15.75 5.03
C ILE A 130 5.45 15.64 6.56
N THR A 131 4.94 16.68 7.21
CA THR A 131 4.79 16.63 8.67
C THR A 131 3.86 15.48 9.08
N GLN A 132 4.07 14.92 10.28
CA GLN A 132 3.19 13.87 10.80
C GLN A 132 1.73 14.35 10.86
N ALA A 133 1.49 15.61 11.26
CA ALA A 133 0.15 16.18 11.30
C ALA A 133 -0.54 16.21 9.92
N GLU A 134 0.22 16.55 8.87
CA GLU A 134 -0.28 16.53 7.49
C GLU A 134 -0.55 15.11 7.01
N ALA A 135 0.35 14.16 7.30
CA ALA A 135 0.16 12.76 6.96
C ALA A 135 -1.08 12.17 7.66
N VAL A 136 -1.25 12.44 8.96
CA VAL A 136 -2.46 12.06 9.72
C VAL A 136 -3.73 12.64 9.10
N ALA A 137 -3.69 13.92 8.68
CA ALA A 137 -4.82 14.55 8.00
C ALA A 137 -5.15 13.87 6.66
N LYS A 138 -4.12 13.46 5.88
CA LYS A 138 -4.30 12.68 4.64
C LYS A 138 -4.93 11.31 4.91
N ILE A 139 -4.48 10.58 5.93
CA ILE A 139 -5.05 9.27 6.28
C ILE A 139 -6.52 9.43 6.72
N ARG A 140 -6.84 10.41 7.57
CA ARG A 140 -8.24 10.71 7.95
C ARG A 140 -9.09 11.04 6.73
N ALA A 141 -8.59 11.91 5.84
CA ALA A 141 -9.29 12.26 4.62
C ALA A 141 -9.53 11.04 3.70
N ALA A 142 -8.59 10.09 3.66
CA ALA A 142 -8.76 8.84 2.92
C ALA A 142 -9.84 7.95 3.55
N VAL A 143 -9.82 7.78 4.86
CA VAL A 143 -10.82 7.00 5.61
C VAL A 143 -12.22 7.59 5.43
N ASP A 144 -12.35 8.91 5.52
CA ASP A 144 -13.65 9.62 5.39
C ASP A 144 -14.16 9.65 3.94
N ALA A 145 -13.27 9.57 2.95
CA ALA A 145 -13.65 9.65 1.54
C ALA A 145 -14.20 8.33 0.98
N ARG A 146 -13.85 7.19 1.57
CA ARG A 146 -14.34 5.87 1.12
C ARG A 146 -15.86 5.77 1.30
N ARG A 147 -16.53 5.17 0.33
CA ARG A 147 -17.98 4.94 0.36
C ARG A 147 -18.33 3.53 0.80
N ASP A 148 -17.49 2.58 0.44
CA ASP A 148 -17.60 1.19 0.84
C ASP A 148 -16.79 0.98 2.12
N PRO A 149 -17.42 0.60 3.25
CA PRO A 149 -16.71 0.37 4.51
C PRO A 149 -15.69 -0.78 4.42
N ASP A 150 -15.81 -1.65 3.43
CA ASP A 150 -14.90 -2.76 3.20
C ASP A 150 -13.65 -2.37 2.37
N PHE A 151 -13.64 -1.16 1.81
CA PHE A 151 -12.44 -0.61 1.15
C PHE A 151 -11.36 -0.30 2.19
N LEU A 152 -10.15 -0.84 2.02
CA LEU A 152 -9.08 -0.74 3.01
C LEU A 152 -8.11 0.40 2.70
N ILE A 153 -7.73 1.14 3.74
CA ILE A 153 -6.67 2.15 3.70
C ILE A 153 -5.45 1.60 4.43
N VAL A 154 -4.35 1.48 3.69
CA VAL A 154 -3.05 1.03 4.21
C VAL A 154 -2.14 2.25 4.31
N ALA A 155 -1.62 2.54 5.49
CA ALA A 155 -0.73 3.67 5.70
C ALA A 155 0.73 3.21 5.74
N ARG A 156 1.57 3.91 4.98
CA ARG A 156 3.02 3.70 4.91
C ARG A 156 3.75 4.95 5.37
N THR A 157 4.83 4.75 6.11
CA THR A 157 5.81 5.82 6.34
C THR A 157 7.17 5.43 5.76
N ASP A 158 7.80 6.40 5.10
CA ASP A 158 9.17 6.28 4.59
C ASP A 158 10.21 6.90 5.54
N ALA A 159 9.83 7.16 6.80
CA ALA A 159 10.77 7.59 7.84
C ALA A 159 11.86 6.53 8.03
N VAL A 160 13.13 6.98 8.04
CA VAL A 160 14.29 6.07 8.15
C VAL A 160 14.62 5.76 9.60
N ASP A 161 14.37 6.70 10.50
CA ASP A 161 14.52 6.47 11.94
C ASP A 161 13.42 5.58 12.49
N PRO A 162 13.74 4.43 13.15
CA PRO A 162 12.71 3.50 13.61
C PRO A 162 11.77 4.07 14.68
N ALA A 163 12.24 5.01 15.51
CA ALA A 163 11.41 5.63 16.54
C ALA A 163 10.40 6.58 15.90
N GLU A 164 10.85 7.45 14.98
CA GLU A 164 9.97 8.32 14.20
C GLU A 164 8.95 7.51 13.39
N ALA A 165 9.40 6.44 12.72
CA ALA A 165 8.52 5.59 11.93
C ALA A 165 7.45 4.90 12.80
N MET A 166 7.79 4.50 14.01
CA MET A 166 6.88 3.88 14.97
C MET A 166 5.82 4.88 15.46
N ASP A 167 6.24 6.09 15.82
CA ASP A 167 5.34 7.17 16.25
C ASP A 167 4.37 7.58 15.13
N ARG A 168 4.86 7.73 13.89
CA ARG A 168 4.03 8.01 12.72
C ARG A 168 3.02 6.88 12.46
N SER A 169 3.48 5.64 12.49
CA SER A 169 2.63 4.46 12.27
C SER A 169 1.51 4.34 13.30
N ALA A 170 1.82 4.61 14.57
CA ALA A 170 0.81 4.66 15.64
C ALA A 170 -0.24 5.75 15.37
N ALA A 171 0.21 6.95 15.01
CA ALA A 171 -0.69 8.06 14.68
C ALA A 171 -1.57 7.77 13.44
N TYR A 172 -1.05 7.03 12.45
CA TYR A 172 -1.83 6.60 11.28
C TYR A 172 -2.86 5.53 11.65
N ALA A 173 -2.53 4.60 12.54
CA ALA A 173 -3.47 3.63 13.06
C ALA A 173 -4.61 4.29 13.84
N GLU A 174 -4.31 5.31 14.67
CA GLU A 174 -5.29 6.13 15.37
C GLU A 174 -6.14 6.98 14.40
N ALA A 175 -5.56 7.41 13.27
CA ALA A 175 -6.28 8.12 12.22
C ALA A 175 -7.26 7.23 11.43
N GLY A 176 -7.24 5.91 11.66
CA GLY A 176 -8.18 4.96 11.08
C GLY A 176 -7.61 4.12 9.94
N ALA A 177 -6.30 4.09 9.72
CA ALA A 177 -5.69 3.14 8.80
C ALA A 177 -6.04 1.70 9.19
N ASP A 178 -6.40 0.88 8.22
CA ASP A 178 -6.78 -0.52 8.43
C ASP A 178 -5.55 -1.41 8.61
N LEU A 179 -4.45 -1.13 7.90
CA LEU A 179 -3.15 -1.78 8.01
C LEU A 179 -2.02 -0.74 8.03
N ILE A 180 -0.88 -1.18 8.56
CA ILE A 180 0.38 -0.41 8.49
C ILE A 180 1.36 -1.15 7.61
N GLN A 181 2.04 -0.41 6.72
CA GLN A 181 3.04 -0.94 5.82
C GLN A 181 4.44 -0.48 6.23
N PRO A 182 5.22 -1.36 6.92
CA PRO A 182 6.61 -1.08 7.24
C PRO A 182 7.49 -1.21 6.01
N ILE A 183 8.57 -0.42 5.95
CA ILE A 183 9.60 -0.56 4.92
C ILE A 183 10.87 -1.20 5.47
N SER A 184 11.53 -2.04 4.68
CA SER A 184 12.73 -2.79 5.05
C SER A 184 13.96 -1.91 5.33
N ARG A 185 13.94 -0.65 4.90
CA ARG A 185 15.02 0.32 5.18
C ARG A 185 14.99 0.84 6.61
N THR A 186 13.83 0.89 7.22
CA THR A 186 13.60 1.38 8.60
C THR A 186 13.82 0.27 9.60
N TYR A 187 13.03 -0.78 9.47
CA TYR A 187 13.08 -1.94 10.36
C TYR A 187 14.11 -2.95 9.84
N LYS A 188 14.92 -3.51 10.73
CA LYS A 188 16.03 -4.41 10.40
C LYS A 188 15.88 -5.81 10.97
N THR A 189 14.93 -6.00 11.87
CA THR A 189 14.72 -7.26 12.58
C THR A 189 13.25 -7.63 12.68
N TYR A 190 13.00 -8.91 12.84
CA TYR A 190 11.65 -9.43 13.11
C TYR A 190 11.07 -8.86 14.42
N ALA A 191 11.89 -8.70 15.45
CA ALA A 191 11.46 -8.16 16.75
C ALA A 191 10.92 -6.72 16.63
N GLU A 192 11.50 -5.90 15.74
CA GLU A 192 11.01 -4.55 15.47
C GLU A 192 9.65 -4.57 14.77
N LEU A 193 9.39 -5.53 13.87
CA LEU A 193 8.07 -5.71 13.25
C LEU A 193 7.01 -6.14 14.26
N VAL A 194 7.37 -7.06 15.16
CA VAL A 194 6.47 -7.49 16.27
C VAL A 194 6.12 -6.27 17.13
N LYS A 195 7.11 -5.49 17.54
CA LYS A 195 6.90 -4.27 18.32
C LYS A 195 6.03 -3.25 17.60
N LEU A 196 6.26 -3.05 16.30
CA LEU A 196 5.43 -2.15 15.49
C LEU A 196 3.96 -2.59 15.49
N ARG A 197 3.72 -3.89 15.27
CA ARG A 197 2.37 -4.48 15.29
C ARG A 197 1.67 -4.25 16.64
N GLU A 198 2.38 -4.45 17.74
CA GLU A 198 1.88 -4.23 19.10
C GLU A 198 1.52 -2.76 19.34
N VAL A 199 2.42 -1.84 19.01
CA VAL A 199 2.22 -0.39 19.19
C VAL A 199 1.04 0.13 18.35
N CYS A 200 0.94 -0.30 17.10
CA CYS A 200 -0.12 0.16 16.21
C CYS A 200 -1.46 -0.54 16.44
N GLY A 201 -1.49 -1.73 17.05
CA GLY A 201 -2.70 -2.54 17.17
C GLY A 201 -3.32 -2.90 15.82
N ARG A 202 -2.51 -2.95 14.76
CA ARG A 202 -2.92 -3.25 13.38
C ARG A 202 -2.08 -4.37 12.81
N ARG A 203 -2.67 -5.14 11.87
CA ARG A 203 -1.88 -6.07 11.05
C ARG A 203 -0.95 -5.29 10.13
N LEU A 204 0.17 -5.91 9.77
CA LEU A 204 1.16 -5.31 8.88
C LEU A 204 0.98 -5.80 7.46
N SER A 205 1.20 -4.90 6.50
CA SER A 205 1.34 -5.22 5.08
C SER A 205 2.82 -5.27 4.74
N LEU A 206 3.40 -6.48 4.67
CA LEU A 206 4.84 -6.66 4.42
C LEU A 206 5.13 -6.69 2.92
N GLN A 207 6.19 -5.98 2.50
CA GLN A 207 6.72 -6.06 1.15
C GLN A 207 7.94 -6.98 1.12
N LEU A 208 7.75 -8.21 0.62
CA LEU A 208 8.80 -9.22 0.50
C LEU A 208 9.54 -9.03 -0.83
N MET A 209 10.37 -8.00 -0.90
CA MET A 209 11.11 -7.66 -2.12
C MET A 209 12.48 -8.33 -2.13
N GLN A 210 12.88 -8.89 -3.29
CA GLN A 210 14.22 -9.40 -3.47
C GLN A 210 15.27 -8.32 -3.17
N GLY A 211 16.32 -8.70 -2.46
CA GLY A 211 17.37 -7.78 -2.00
C GLY A 211 17.04 -7.03 -0.70
N THR A 212 15.91 -7.32 -0.07
CA THR A 212 15.58 -6.85 1.28
C THR A 212 15.57 -8.02 2.27
N TRP A 213 15.89 -7.76 3.53
CA TRP A 213 15.93 -8.80 4.56
C TRP A 213 14.57 -9.44 4.85
N MET A 214 13.47 -8.74 4.55
CA MET A 214 12.11 -9.24 4.82
C MET A 214 11.75 -10.44 3.95
N VAL A 215 12.42 -10.64 2.80
CA VAL A 215 12.20 -11.84 1.97
C VAL A 215 12.67 -13.13 2.64
N ASP A 216 13.60 -13.01 3.60
CA ASP A 216 14.15 -14.15 4.35
C ASP A 216 13.30 -14.54 5.57
N LEU A 217 12.21 -13.83 5.84
CA LEU A 217 11.26 -14.19 6.91
C LEU A 217 10.63 -15.54 6.60
N SER A 218 10.67 -16.42 7.56
CA SER A 218 9.99 -17.71 7.47
C SER A 218 8.46 -17.53 7.49
N ARG A 219 7.74 -18.48 6.91
CA ARG A 219 6.28 -18.46 6.91
C ARG A 219 5.66 -18.30 8.31
N PRO A 220 6.12 -19.00 9.36
CA PRO A 220 5.63 -18.78 10.73
C PRO A 220 5.91 -17.39 11.30
N GLN A 221 6.92 -16.67 10.80
CA GLN A 221 7.19 -15.28 11.19
C GLN A 221 6.28 -14.28 10.48
N ILE A 222 5.80 -14.63 9.28
CA ILE A 222 4.87 -13.80 8.52
C ILE A 222 3.42 -13.98 9.01
N GLU A 223 3.04 -15.19 9.39
CA GLU A 223 1.74 -15.56 9.95
C GLU A 223 1.59 -15.12 11.42
#